data_a8f3139f2cc3dbe3813c3b9b61a6b2c2
#
_entry.id   a8f3139f2cc3dbe3813c3b9b61a6b2c2
#
_cell.length_a   1.000
_cell.length_b   1.000
_cell.length_c   1.000
_cell.angle_alpha   90.00
_cell.angle_beta   90.00
_cell.angle_gamma   90.00
#
_symmetry.space_group_name_H-M   'P 1'
#
loop_
_entity.id
_entity.type
_entity.pdbx_description
1 polymer ?
#
loop_
_entity_poly.entity_id
_entity_poly.type
_entity_poly.pdbx_seq_one_letter_code
_entity_poly.pdbx_strand_id
1 'polypeptide(L)'
;MYVILLPLAAPIKSNRRQGEYPAGSVGCAESTGELKAGTRHRWFILFTDVQIDLGFVVAAIVPMIVVLITGEDNLRTAWRVCLGLGIIPPLSLLYLRIKLDEPESFKKESMAKTKTPWMLCIKFYWFRLMIVSTIWLVYDFSAYAFGIFSSQVLANLLGGSEALWVSFGWNTLLTFFYMPGAIAGAWLSDWVGPRNALGYSVLAQGIVGFIMAGTYKYLYRPENVAGFVIVYGIFIALGELGPGDNIGLIASKTCATAVRGKYYGIAAAFGKVGAFIGSKTLIILYNHYAENDPIKAGQYPFFIASALCIFSAVVSLTLLPHIGQDTIEEEDARFRIYLESHGYDVSTLGLYAGESTEQIVHKHADKEAA
;
A
#
# COMPACT_ATOMS: atom_id res chain seq x y z
N MET A 1 -5.24 -0.62 14.28
CA MET A 1 -4.73 -1.41 15.42
C MET A 1 -3.43 -2.17 15.12
N TYR A 2 -3.16 -2.60 13.90
CA TYR A 2 -1.89 -3.22 13.49
C TYR A 2 -0.65 -2.33 13.69
N VAL A 3 -0.82 -1.00 13.70
CA VAL A 3 0.27 -0.02 13.80
C VAL A 3 0.86 0.11 15.22
N ILE A 4 0.16 -0.32 16.28
CA ILE A 4 0.57 -0.06 17.66
C ILE A 4 1.39 -1.22 18.29
N LEU A 5 1.20 -2.46 17.85
CA LEU A 5 1.93 -3.63 18.41
C LEU A 5 3.26 -3.93 17.69
N LEU A 6 3.45 -3.43 16.49
CA LEU A 6 4.66 -3.63 15.68
C LEU A 6 5.92 -2.92 16.19
N PRO A 7 5.87 -1.73 16.84
CA PRO A 7 7.07 -1.12 17.41
C PRO A 7 7.67 -1.90 18.59
N LEU A 8 6.89 -2.74 19.27
CA LEU A 8 7.35 -3.50 20.45
C LEU A 8 8.14 -4.77 20.09
N ALA A 9 7.97 -5.30 18.89
CA ALA A 9 8.66 -6.50 18.41
C ALA A 9 9.98 -6.23 17.66
N ALA A 10 10.27 -4.97 17.37
CA ALA A 10 11.39 -4.55 16.50
C ALA A 10 12.81 -4.46 17.13
N PRO A 11 13.08 -4.66 18.44
CA PRO A 11 14.39 -4.31 18.99
C PRO A 11 15.45 -5.42 19.00
N ILE A 12 15.22 -6.62 18.47
CA ILE A 12 16.09 -7.72 18.92
C ILE A 12 17.36 -7.94 18.12
N LYS A 13 17.55 -7.50 16.87
CA LYS A 13 18.84 -7.65 16.17
C LYS A 13 19.20 -6.65 15.06
N SER A 14 18.41 -5.66 14.76
CA SER A 14 18.77 -4.68 13.72
C SER A 14 18.82 -3.28 14.28
N ASN A 15 19.96 -2.64 14.15
CA ASN A 15 20.18 -1.21 14.42
C ASN A 15 19.41 -0.30 13.42
N ARG A 16 18.38 -0.84 12.76
CA ARG A 16 17.56 -0.22 11.72
C ARG A 16 16.19 0.08 12.28
N ARG A 17 15.99 1.31 12.71
CA ARG A 17 14.70 1.90 13.08
C ARG A 17 13.86 2.19 11.83
N GLN A 18 13.62 1.19 10.98
CA GLN A 18 12.71 1.33 9.84
C GLN A 18 11.37 0.72 10.20
N GLY A 19 10.28 1.45 9.91
CA GLY A 19 8.93 0.94 10.08
C GLY A 19 8.72 -0.33 9.25
N GLU A 20 7.92 -1.27 9.71
CA GLU A 20 7.77 -2.58 9.08
C GLU A 20 7.25 -2.54 7.65
N TYR A 21 6.27 -1.69 7.39
CA TYR A 21 5.67 -1.53 6.06
C TYR A 21 6.70 -1.12 4.99
N PRO A 22 7.48 -0.03 5.17
CA PRO A 22 8.52 0.31 4.20
C PRO A 22 9.61 -0.77 4.09
N ALA A 23 10.03 -1.37 5.19
CA ALA A 23 11.08 -2.38 5.18
C ALA A 23 10.64 -3.67 4.47
N GLY A 24 9.41 -4.12 4.68
CA GLY A 24 8.84 -5.29 4.02
C GLY A 24 8.71 -5.10 2.51
N SER A 25 8.17 -3.97 2.07
CA SER A 25 8.01 -3.66 0.65
C SER A 25 9.35 -3.50 -0.06
N VAL A 26 10.32 -2.83 0.56
CA VAL A 26 11.68 -2.68 0.00
C VAL A 26 12.38 -4.04 -0.11
N GLY A 27 12.35 -4.86 0.94
CA GLY A 27 12.92 -6.21 0.90
C GLY A 27 12.25 -7.10 -0.14
N CYS A 28 10.93 -6.99 -0.30
CA CYS A 28 10.18 -7.70 -1.35
C CYS A 28 10.62 -7.24 -2.75
N ALA A 29 10.80 -5.92 -2.98
CA ALA A 29 11.24 -5.39 -4.27
C ALA A 29 12.66 -5.88 -4.63
N GLU A 30 13.55 -5.95 -3.66
CA GLU A 30 14.92 -6.45 -3.82
C GLU A 30 14.94 -7.96 -4.09
N SER A 31 14.17 -8.75 -3.34
CA SER A 31 14.06 -10.20 -3.54
C SER A 31 13.37 -10.57 -4.86
N THR A 32 12.33 -9.86 -5.26
CA THR A 32 11.66 -10.11 -6.53
C THR A 32 12.50 -9.69 -7.74
N GLY A 33 13.51 -8.83 -7.54
CA GLY A 33 14.54 -8.51 -8.53
C GLY A 33 15.35 -9.72 -8.96
N GLU A 34 15.51 -10.73 -8.11
CA GLU A 34 16.24 -11.97 -8.39
C GLU A 34 15.41 -12.97 -9.22
N LEU A 35 14.10 -12.75 -9.36
CA LEU A 35 13.21 -13.61 -10.15
C LEU A 35 13.38 -13.37 -11.66
N LYS A 36 12.82 -14.29 -12.45
CA LYS A 36 12.82 -14.23 -13.91
C LYS A 36 12.21 -12.91 -14.40
N ALA A 37 12.91 -12.22 -15.30
CA ALA A 37 12.38 -11.02 -15.96
C ALA A 37 11.03 -11.31 -16.64
N GLY A 38 10.11 -10.32 -16.62
CA GLY A 38 8.74 -10.43 -17.10
C GLY A 38 7.73 -10.92 -16.05
N THR A 39 8.19 -11.26 -14.84
CA THR A 39 7.30 -11.68 -13.74
C THR A 39 7.56 -10.94 -12.43
N ARG A 40 8.56 -10.07 -12.38
CA ARG A 40 9.04 -9.40 -11.16
C ARG A 40 7.99 -8.45 -10.56
N HIS A 41 7.26 -7.69 -11.40
CA HIS A 41 6.22 -6.78 -10.92
C HIS A 41 5.06 -7.55 -10.29
N ARG A 42 4.57 -8.57 -11.00
CA ARG A 42 3.49 -9.42 -10.52
C ARG A 42 3.81 -10.05 -9.16
N TRP A 43 4.99 -10.64 -8.99
CA TRP A 43 5.36 -11.27 -7.72
C TRP A 43 5.49 -10.25 -6.59
N PHE A 44 6.01 -9.05 -6.88
CA PHE A 44 6.02 -7.98 -5.88
C PHE A 44 4.60 -7.67 -5.40
N ILE A 45 3.65 -7.45 -6.32
CA ILE A 45 2.27 -7.12 -6.00
C ILE A 45 1.58 -8.26 -5.25
N LEU A 46 1.75 -9.51 -5.70
CA LEU A 46 1.16 -10.68 -5.03
C LEU A 46 1.67 -10.87 -3.60
N PHE A 47 2.91 -10.53 -3.32
CA PHE A 47 3.49 -10.65 -1.97
C PHE A 47 3.32 -9.39 -1.10
N THR A 48 2.90 -8.27 -1.66
CA THR A 48 2.67 -7.02 -0.91
C THR A 48 1.19 -6.66 -0.89
N ASP A 49 0.65 -6.13 -1.97
CA ASP A 49 -0.67 -5.52 -2.02
C ASP A 49 -1.80 -6.56 -1.88
N VAL A 50 -1.75 -7.65 -2.64
CA VAL A 50 -2.74 -8.74 -2.54
C VAL A 50 -2.80 -9.32 -1.11
N GLN A 51 -1.68 -9.35 -0.37
CA GLN A 51 -1.68 -9.80 1.03
C GLN A 51 -2.32 -8.76 1.97
N ILE A 52 -2.17 -7.46 1.67
CA ILE A 52 -2.86 -6.39 2.40
C ILE A 52 -4.37 -6.51 2.19
N ASP A 53 -4.80 -6.69 0.97
CA ASP A 53 -6.21 -6.84 0.59
C ASP A 53 -6.85 -8.09 1.19
N LEU A 54 -6.13 -9.22 1.16
CA LEU A 54 -6.55 -10.42 1.87
C LEU A 54 -6.74 -10.14 3.36
N GLY A 55 -5.87 -9.33 3.95
CA GLY A 55 -5.99 -8.88 5.34
C GLY A 55 -7.27 -8.07 5.58
N PHE A 56 -7.67 -7.18 4.65
CA PHE A 56 -8.92 -6.43 4.75
C PHE A 56 -10.15 -7.34 4.65
N VAL A 57 -10.14 -8.31 3.74
CA VAL A 57 -11.22 -9.29 3.60
C VAL A 57 -11.36 -10.13 4.87
N VAL A 58 -10.26 -10.66 5.40
CA VAL A 58 -10.26 -11.43 6.66
C VAL A 58 -10.74 -10.55 7.82
N ALA A 59 -10.30 -9.30 7.91
CA ALA A 59 -10.73 -8.36 8.94
C ALA A 59 -12.23 -7.99 8.85
N ALA A 60 -12.85 -8.13 7.70
CA ALA A 60 -14.30 -7.95 7.53
C ALA A 60 -15.09 -9.23 7.85
N ILE A 61 -14.60 -10.41 7.45
CA ILE A 61 -15.26 -11.71 7.68
C ILE A 61 -15.24 -12.10 9.17
N VAL A 62 -14.11 -11.90 9.86
CA VAL A 62 -13.95 -12.34 11.26
C VAL A 62 -14.99 -11.73 12.19
N PRO A 63 -15.26 -10.42 12.21
CA PRO A 63 -16.32 -9.84 13.03
C PRO A 63 -17.70 -10.38 12.68
N MET A 64 -18.00 -10.61 11.41
CA MET A 64 -19.26 -11.22 10.97
C MET A 64 -19.47 -12.60 11.60
N ILE A 65 -18.48 -13.48 11.48
CA ILE A 65 -18.54 -14.85 12.04
C ILE A 65 -18.62 -14.80 13.57
N VAL A 66 -17.84 -13.94 14.23
CA VAL A 66 -17.84 -13.84 15.67
C VAL A 66 -19.19 -13.35 16.21
N VAL A 67 -19.81 -12.36 15.56
CA VAL A 67 -21.14 -11.88 15.96
C VAL A 67 -22.22 -12.95 15.73
N LEU A 68 -22.14 -13.73 14.63
CA LEU A 68 -23.04 -14.86 14.41
C LEU A 68 -22.94 -15.93 15.52
N ILE A 69 -21.74 -16.16 16.07
CA ILE A 69 -21.51 -17.16 17.14
C ILE A 69 -21.89 -16.62 18.52
N THR A 70 -21.53 -15.36 18.83
CA THR A 70 -21.72 -14.80 20.18
C THR A 70 -23.11 -14.19 20.40
N GLY A 71 -23.81 -13.91 19.30
CA GLY A 71 -25.04 -13.12 19.32
C GLY A 71 -24.80 -11.62 19.46
N GLU A 72 -25.76 -10.82 19.06
CA GLU A 72 -25.69 -9.34 19.10
C GLU A 72 -25.76 -8.80 20.53
N ASP A 73 -26.31 -9.56 21.47
CA ASP A 73 -26.40 -9.18 22.91
C ASP A 73 -25.00 -9.22 23.58
N ASN A 74 -24.05 -9.94 23.02
CA ASN A 74 -22.71 -10.16 23.59
C ASN A 74 -21.57 -9.43 22.86
N LEU A 75 -21.80 -8.24 22.36
CA LEU A 75 -20.79 -7.46 21.61
C LEU A 75 -19.49 -7.24 22.38
N ARG A 76 -19.55 -7.22 23.74
CA ARG A 76 -18.36 -7.12 24.59
C ARG A 76 -17.42 -8.32 24.43
N THR A 77 -17.95 -9.50 24.26
CA THR A 77 -17.19 -10.73 23.97
C THR A 77 -16.71 -10.70 22.52
N ALA A 78 -17.58 -10.35 21.58
CA ALA A 78 -17.28 -10.33 20.18
C ALA A 78 -16.03 -9.48 19.84
N TRP A 79 -15.98 -8.21 20.26
CA TRP A 79 -14.83 -7.36 19.95
C TRP A 79 -13.52 -7.84 20.61
N ARG A 80 -13.59 -8.44 21.81
CA ARG A 80 -12.41 -8.99 22.50
C ARG A 80 -11.84 -10.20 21.76
N VAL A 81 -12.71 -11.09 21.28
CA VAL A 81 -12.32 -12.25 20.48
C VAL A 81 -11.69 -11.78 19.15
N CYS A 82 -12.30 -10.83 18.47
CA CYS A 82 -11.75 -10.26 17.23
C CYS A 82 -10.34 -9.67 17.45
N LEU A 83 -10.15 -8.92 18.56
CA LEU A 83 -8.84 -8.37 18.91
C LEU A 83 -7.82 -9.46 19.24
N GLY A 84 -8.24 -10.49 19.97
CA GLY A 84 -7.38 -11.64 20.33
C GLY A 84 -6.92 -12.42 19.09
N LEU A 85 -7.82 -12.71 18.15
CA LEU A 85 -7.51 -13.37 16.89
C LEU A 85 -6.54 -12.56 16.02
N GLY A 86 -6.62 -11.23 16.08
CA GLY A 86 -5.71 -10.33 15.35
C GLY A 86 -4.25 -10.40 15.81
N ILE A 87 -3.92 -11.07 16.90
CA ILE A 87 -2.53 -11.26 17.38
C ILE A 87 -1.84 -12.42 16.65
N ILE A 88 -2.59 -13.40 16.17
CA ILE A 88 -2.05 -14.63 15.57
C ILE A 88 -1.16 -14.37 14.33
N PRO A 89 -1.60 -13.61 13.30
CA PRO A 89 -0.79 -13.36 12.12
C PRO A 89 0.56 -12.65 12.42
N PRO A 90 0.62 -11.58 13.23
CA PRO A 90 1.90 -10.94 13.57
C PRO A 90 2.88 -11.86 14.29
N LEU A 91 2.40 -12.73 15.18
CA LEU A 91 3.26 -13.68 15.88
C LEU A 91 3.84 -14.74 14.94
N SER A 92 3.05 -15.26 14.00
CA SER A 92 3.54 -16.21 13.00
C SER A 92 4.61 -15.60 12.09
N LEU A 93 4.41 -14.35 11.67
CA LEU A 93 5.37 -13.61 10.84
C LEU A 93 6.67 -13.30 11.60
N LEU A 94 6.60 -13.04 12.91
CA LEU A 94 7.80 -12.81 13.73
C LEU A 94 8.77 -13.99 13.67
N TYR A 95 8.25 -15.22 13.76
CA TYR A 95 9.07 -16.44 13.67
C TYR A 95 9.77 -16.56 12.30
N LEU A 96 9.04 -16.31 11.21
CA LEU A 96 9.60 -16.36 9.86
C LEU A 96 10.66 -15.29 9.63
N ARG A 97 10.48 -14.10 10.18
CA ARG A 97 11.44 -12.98 10.05
C ARG A 97 12.79 -13.22 10.69
N ILE A 98 12.84 -13.96 11.79
CA ILE A 98 14.11 -14.28 12.44
C ILE A 98 15.03 -15.10 11.52
N LYS A 99 14.43 -15.82 10.56
CA LYS A 99 15.14 -16.72 9.62
C LYS A 99 15.41 -16.11 8.25
N LEU A 100 14.95 -14.87 7.98
CA LEU A 100 15.13 -14.23 6.67
C LEU A 100 16.56 -13.70 6.52
N ASP A 101 17.19 -14.03 5.38
CA ASP A 101 18.45 -13.45 4.93
C ASP A 101 18.22 -12.15 4.16
N GLU A 102 19.25 -11.30 4.13
CA GLU A 102 19.21 -10.04 3.38
C GLU A 102 19.38 -10.31 1.88
N PRO A 103 18.62 -9.61 0.99
CA PRO A 103 18.75 -9.73 -0.45
C PRO A 103 20.15 -9.38 -0.98
N GLU A 104 20.54 -9.97 -2.10
CA GLU A 104 21.88 -9.76 -2.68
C GLU A 104 22.14 -8.30 -3.11
N SER A 105 21.13 -7.63 -3.70
CA SER A 105 21.24 -6.21 -4.06
C SER A 105 21.53 -5.34 -2.83
N PHE A 106 20.89 -5.63 -1.70
CA PHE A 106 21.14 -4.94 -0.44
C PHE A 106 22.53 -5.22 0.12
N LYS A 107 23.03 -6.45 0.03
CA LYS A 107 24.37 -6.81 0.45
C LYS A 107 25.44 -6.03 -0.33
N LYS A 108 25.22 -5.79 -1.64
CA LYS A 108 26.17 -5.13 -2.55
C LYS A 108 26.11 -3.60 -2.49
N GLU A 109 24.94 -2.99 -2.37
CA GLU A 109 24.74 -1.55 -2.59
C GLU A 109 24.36 -0.77 -1.31
N SER A 110 24.26 -1.43 -0.16
CA SER A 110 23.80 -0.80 1.08
C SER A 110 24.74 0.28 1.61
N MET A 111 24.19 1.43 1.98
CA MET A 111 24.89 2.48 2.74
C MET A 111 24.71 2.34 4.26
N ALA A 112 24.37 1.14 4.77
CA ALA A 112 24.10 0.96 6.20
C ALA A 112 25.34 1.18 7.09
N LYS A 113 26.53 0.92 6.57
CA LYS A 113 27.81 1.08 7.29
C LYS A 113 28.52 2.41 6.98
N THR A 114 28.04 3.19 6.01
CA THR A 114 28.67 4.41 5.54
C THR A 114 27.83 5.64 5.81
N LYS A 115 28.48 6.82 5.81
CA LYS A 115 27.77 8.10 5.99
C LYS A 115 27.03 8.46 4.69
N THR A 116 25.70 8.44 4.74
CA THR A 116 24.86 8.79 3.59
C THR A 116 25.08 10.26 3.18
N PRO A 117 25.43 10.55 1.91
CA PRO A 117 25.62 11.91 1.42
C PRO A 117 24.26 12.54 1.08
N TRP A 118 23.53 12.99 2.11
CA TRP A 118 22.14 13.48 1.98
C TRP A 118 21.91 14.55 0.92
N MET A 119 22.83 15.50 0.80
CA MET A 119 22.71 16.58 -0.19
C MET A 119 22.73 16.06 -1.63
N LEU A 120 23.62 15.08 -1.91
CA LEU A 120 23.70 14.44 -3.22
C LEU A 120 22.44 13.60 -3.49
N CYS A 121 21.98 12.82 -2.51
CA CYS A 121 20.77 12.03 -2.63
C CYS A 121 19.53 12.90 -2.91
N ILE A 122 19.35 13.98 -2.16
CA ILE A 122 18.24 14.91 -2.37
C ILE A 122 18.36 15.56 -3.74
N LYS A 123 19.52 16.07 -4.14
CA LYS A 123 19.72 16.73 -5.44
C LYS A 123 19.40 15.79 -6.61
N PHE A 124 19.68 14.49 -6.47
CA PHE A 124 19.45 13.50 -7.52
C PHE A 124 17.97 13.04 -7.60
N TYR A 125 17.31 12.86 -6.44
CA TYR A 125 15.99 12.22 -6.38
C TYR A 125 14.82 13.14 -6.05
N TRP A 126 15.02 14.42 -5.70
CA TRP A 126 13.95 15.30 -5.20
C TRP A 126 12.71 15.35 -6.09
N PHE A 127 12.92 15.45 -7.41
CA PHE A 127 11.81 15.60 -8.37
C PHE A 127 10.97 14.32 -8.45
N ARG A 128 11.62 13.16 -8.57
CA ARG A 128 10.93 11.87 -8.56
C ARG A 128 10.23 11.59 -7.23
N LEU A 129 10.90 11.90 -6.12
CA LEU A 129 10.33 11.76 -4.78
C LEU A 129 9.07 12.63 -4.62
N MET A 130 9.11 13.86 -5.09
CA MET A 130 7.97 14.78 -5.04
C MET A 130 6.78 14.22 -5.84
N ILE A 131 7.00 13.72 -7.06
CA ILE A 131 5.94 13.15 -7.90
C ILE A 131 5.32 11.92 -7.24
N VAL A 132 6.15 10.95 -6.82
CA VAL A 132 5.67 9.72 -6.19
C VAL A 132 4.92 10.02 -4.89
N SER A 133 5.45 10.94 -4.07
CA SER A 133 4.80 11.39 -2.82
C SER A 133 3.46 12.07 -3.08
N THR A 134 3.34 12.86 -4.14
CA THR A 134 2.09 13.54 -4.53
C THR A 134 1.04 12.53 -4.97
N ILE A 135 1.41 11.58 -5.83
CA ILE A 135 0.48 10.54 -6.29
C ILE A 135 0.00 9.70 -5.10
N TRP A 136 0.90 9.32 -4.20
CA TRP A 136 0.56 8.55 -3.00
C TRP A 136 -0.36 9.33 -2.05
N LEU A 137 -0.06 10.62 -1.81
CA LEU A 137 -0.90 11.48 -0.99
C LEU A 137 -2.32 11.58 -1.55
N VAL A 138 -2.45 11.81 -2.86
CA VAL A 138 -3.74 11.95 -3.54
C VAL A 138 -4.53 10.64 -3.54
N TYR A 139 -3.86 9.52 -3.76
CA TYR A 139 -4.49 8.20 -3.71
C TYR A 139 -4.99 7.87 -2.30
N ASP A 140 -4.12 7.95 -1.30
CA ASP A 140 -4.48 7.62 0.08
C ASP A 140 -5.55 8.58 0.65
N PHE A 141 -5.59 9.84 0.19
CA PHE A 141 -6.66 10.79 0.53
C PHE A 141 -8.05 10.20 0.23
N SER A 142 -8.21 9.56 -0.91
CA SER A 142 -9.48 8.95 -1.32
C SER A 142 -9.65 7.54 -0.74
N ALA A 143 -8.68 6.65 -0.93
CA ALA A 143 -8.77 5.24 -0.61
C ALA A 143 -9.08 4.98 0.87
N TYR A 144 -8.34 5.64 1.79
CA TYR A 144 -8.58 5.47 3.23
C TYR A 144 -9.91 6.06 3.69
N ALA A 145 -10.31 7.19 3.13
CA ALA A 145 -11.61 7.78 3.47
C ALA A 145 -12.76 6.85 3.07
N PHE A 146 -12.76 6.33 1.84
CA PHE A 146 -13.80 5.40 1.38
C PHE A 146 -13.74 4.05 2.12
N GLY A 147 -12.55 3.53 2.43
CA GLY A 147 -12.41 2.32 3.24
C GLY A 147 -13.02 2.45 4.65
N ILE A 148 -12.83 3.60 5.31
CA ILE A 148 -13.40 3.85 6.65
C ILE A 148 -14.91 4.09 6.59
N PHE A 149 -15.39 4.81 5.57
CA PHE A 149 -16.81 5.18 5.44
C PHE A 149 -17.69 4.09 4.87
N SER A 150 -17.15 3.09 4.19
CA SER A 150 -17.93 2.07 3.51
C SER A 150 -18.96 1.39 4.42
N SER A 151 -18.53 0.98 5.61
CA SER A 151 -19.41 0.33 6.58
C SER A 151 -20.52 1.25 7.11
N GLN A 152 -20.20 2.54 7.34
CA GLN A 152 -21.21 3.51 7.79
C GLN A 152 -22.22 3.86 6.69
N VAL A 153 -21.76 4.04 5.46
CA VAL A 153 -22.64 4.30 4.31
C VAL A 153 -23.57 3.13 4.09
N LEU A 154 -23.07 1.89 4.19
CA LEU A 154 -23.90 0.68 4.08
C LEU A 154 -24.91 0.56 5.22
N ALA A 155 -24.49 0.80 6.47
CA ALA A 155 -25.40 0.78 7.62
C ALA A 155 -26.53 1.82 7.49
N ASN A 156 -26.20 3.02 7.03
CA ASN A 156 -27.20 4.07 6.79
C ASN A 156 -28.13 3.72 5.62
N LEU A 157 -27.62 3.10 4.55
CA LEU A 157 -28.41 2.64 3.42
C LEU A 157 -29.42 1.55 3.80
N LEU A 158 -29.03 0.66 4.72
CA LEU A 158 -29.89 -0.41 5.27
C LEU A 158 -30.89 0.10 6.33
N GLY A 159 -30.84 1.39 6.69
CA GLY A 159 -31.79 2.02 7.62
C GLY A 159 -31.59 1.63 9.10
N GLY A 160 -30.49 0.96 9.47
CA GLY A 160 -30.15 0.61 10.85
C GLY A 160 -31.09 -0.41 11.51
N SER A 161 -32.06 -0.96 10.79
CA SER A 161 -33.06 -1.93 11.28
C SER A 161 -32.66 -3.39 11.05
N GLU A 162 -31.63 -3.62 10.23
CA GLU A 162 -31.11 -4.93 9.91
C GLU A 162 -30.18 -5.46 11.00
N ALA A 163 -30.13 -6.77 11.13
CA ALA A 163 -29.19 -7.44 12.03
C ALA A 163 -27.73 -7.05 11.68
N LEU A 164 -26.89 -6.91 12.69
CA LEU A 164 -25.52 -6.43 12.55
C LEU A 164 -24.67 -7.30 11.59
N TRP A 165 -24.91 -8.61 11.60
CA TRP A 165 -24.23 -9.55 10.70
C TRP A 165 -24.56 -9.30 9.22
N VAL A 166 -25.75 -8.76 8.89
CA VAL A 166 -26.14 -8.38 7.52
C VAL A 166 -25.29 -7.19 7.04
N SER A 167 -25.13 -6.17 7.89
CA SER A 167 -24.27 -5.03 7.59
C SER A 167 -22.80 -5.46 7.41
N PHE A 168 -22.30 -6.37 8.25
CA PHE A 168 -20.96 -6.94 8.09
C PHE A 168 -20.84 -7.81 6.83
N GLY A 169 -21.88 -8.54 6.45
CA GLY A 169 -21.92 -9.31 5.22
C GLY A 169 -21.77 -8.45 3.96
N TRP A 170 -22.54 -7.36 3.89
CA TRP A 170 -22.42 -6.41 2.77
C TRP A 170 -21.06 -5.72 2.75
N ASN A 171 -20.50 -5.36 3.90
CA ASN A 171 -19.17 -4.79 3.98
C ASN A 171 -18.08 -5.80 3.57
N THR A 172 -18.25 -7.08 3.92
CA THR A 172 -17.37 -8.16 3.48
C THR A 172 -17.41 -8.33 1.97
N LEU A 173 -18.61 -8.32 1.37
CA LEU A 173 -18.75 -8.39 -0.08
C LEU A 173 -18.08 -7.19 -0.76
N LEU A 174 -18.24 -5.98 -0.20
CA LEU A 174 -17.58 -4.79 -0.73
C LEU A 174 -16.06 -4.89 -0.66
N THR A 175 -15.52 -5.28 0.49
CA THR A 175 -14.06 -5.45 0.65
C THR A 175 -13.50 -6.59 -0.21
N PHE A 176 -14.30 -7.59 -0.53
CA PHE A 176 -13.87 -8.66 -1.44
C PHE A 176 -13.52 -8.15 -2.85
N PHE A 177 -14.08 -7.03 -3.29
CA PHE A 177 -13.73 -6.41 -4.58
C PHE A 177 -12.29 -5.91 -4.67
N TYR A 178 -11.59 -5.71 -3.53
CA TYR A 178 -10.15 -5.44 -3.54
C TYR A 178 -9.36 -6.57 -4.21
N MET A 179 -9.65 -7.83 -3.85
CA MET A 179 -8.93 -9.01 -4.32
C MET A 179 -8.87 -9.17 -5.85
N PRO A 180 -10.00 -9.20 -6.60
CA PRO A 180 -9.94 -9.30 -8.05
C PRO A 180 -9.25 -8.10 -8.70
N GLY A 181 -9.35 -6.89 -8.11
CA GLY A 181 -8.64 -5.69 -8.56
C GLY A 181 -7.13 -5.88 -8.48
N ALA A 182 -6.61 -6.18 -7.30
CA ALA A 182 -5.18 -6.38 -7.06
C ALA A 182 -4.61 -7.58 -7.85
N ILE A 183 -5.33 -8.71 -7.89
CA ILE A 183 -4.89 -9.86 -8.68
C ILE A 183 -4.78 -9.48 -10.17
N ALA A 184 -5.79 -8.84 -10.75
CA ALA A 184 -5.75 -8.41 -12.15
C ALA A 184 -4.66 -7.37 -12.40
N GLY A 185 -4.44 -6.44 -11.47
CA GLY A 185 -3.41 -5.41 -11.54
C GLY A 185 -2.00 -5.98 -11.51
N ALA A 186 -1.76 -7.08 -10.77
CA ALA A 186 -0.48 -7.77 -10.75
C ALA A 186 -0.06 -8.23 -12.17
N TRP A 187 -0.98 -8.82 -12.93
CA TRP A 187 -0.71 -9.22 -14.32
C TRP A 187 -0.65 -8.02 -15.27
N LEU A 188 -1.54 -7.04 -15.09
CA LEU A 188 -1.54 -5.82 -15.89
C LEU A 188 -0.21 -5.08 -15.78
N SER A 189 0.38 -5.03 -14.58
CA SER A 189 1.65 -4.36 -14.32
C SER A 189 2.85 -5.01 -15.01
N ASP A 190 2.85 -6.34 -15.17
CA ASP A 190 3.86 -7.01 -15.99
C ASP A 190 3.65 -6.74 -17.50
N TRP A 191 2.40 -6.62 -17.94
CA TRP A 191 2.06 -6.49 -19.36
C TRP A 191 2.26 -5.07 -19.90
N VAL A 192 1.70 -4.05 -19.25
CA VAL A 192 1.75 -2.65 -19.73
C VAL A 192 2.78 -1.78 -18.99
N GLY A 193 3.37 -2.31 -17.94
CA GLY A 193 4.28 -1.60 -17.01
C GLY A 193 3.54 -0.86 -15.89
N PRO A 194 4.19 -0.68 -14.72
CA PRO A 194 3.57 -0.11 -13.52
C PRO A 194 3.01 1.30 -13.70
N ARG A 195 3.73 2.17 -14.41
CA ARG A 195 3.30 3.54 -14.72
C ARG A 195 1.97 3.56 -15.49
N ASN A 196 1.86 2.76 -16.54
CA ASN A 196 0.68 2.74 -17.41
C ASN A 196 -0.48 2.05 -16.71
N ALA A 197 -0.21 0.95 -15.98
CA ALA A 197 -1.20 0.26 -15.17
C ALA A 197 -1.82 1.22 -14.15
N LEU A 198 -1.01 1.97 -13.39
CA LEU A 198 -1.48 2.99 -12.46
C LEU A 198 -2.29 4.08 -13.18
N GLY A 199 -1.75 4.67 -14.24
CA GLY A 199 -2.36 5.82 -14.90
C GLY A 199 -3.72 5.49 -15.54
N TYR A 200 -3.83 4.39 -16.29
CA TYR A 200 -5.09 4.01 -16.92
C TYR A 200 -6.14 3.52 -15.94
N SER A 201 -5.74 2.80 -14.91
CA SER A 201 -6.69 2.28 -13.92
C SER A 201 -7.27 3.39 -13.06
N VAL A 202 -6.43 4.35 -12.60
CA VAL A 202 -6.94 5.49 -11.82
C VAL A 202 -7.78 6.44 -12.68
N LEU A 203 -7.51 6.53 -14.01
CA LEU A 203 -8.39 7.24 -14.93
C LEU A 203 -9.76 6.58 -15.02
N ALA A 204 -9.79 5.25 -15.21
CA ALA A 204 -11.02 4.47 -15.23
C ALA A 204 -11.78 4.58 -13.89
N GLN A 205 -11.06 4.52 -12.75
CA GLN A 205 -11.63 4.73 -11.43
C GLN A 205 -12.31 6.11 -11.30
N GLY A 206 -11.66 7.17 -11.79
CA GLY A 206 -12.23 8.51 -11.80
C GLY A 206 -13.52 8.60 -12.62
N ILE A 207 -13.57 7.97 -13.80
CA ILE A 207 -14.76 7.92 -14.65
C ILE A 207 -15.90 7.16 -13.93
N VAL A 208 -15.64 5.98 -13.39
CA VAL A 208 -16.64 5.20 -12.63
C VAL A 208 -17.13 5.96 -11.41
N GLY A 209 -16.22 6.66 -10.70
CA GLY A 209 -16.58 7.50 -9.56
C GLY A 209 -17.49 8.68 -9.93
N PHE A 210 -17.29 9.32 -11.09
CA PHE A 210 -18.21 10.36 -11.60
C PHE A 210 -19.57 9.76 -11.97
N ILE A 211 -19.61 8.56 -12.59
CA ILE A 211 -20.86 7.86 -12.87
C ILE A 211 -21.60 7.55 -11.57
N MET A 212 -20.87 7.00 -10.57
CA MET A 212 -21.46 6.71 -9.26
C MET A 212 -21.99 7.97 -8.58
N ALA A 213 -21.24 9.07 -8.60
CA ALA A 213 -21.69 10.36 -8.08
C ALA A 213 -22.95 10.86 -8.80
N GLY A 214 -22.99 10.80 -10.14
CA GLY A 214 -24.14 11.23 -10.93
C GLY A 214 -25.41 10.38 -10.71
N THR A 215 -25.24 9.08 -10.49
CA THR A 215 -26.33 8.13 -10.27
C THR A 215 -26.64 7.87 -8.79
N TYR A 216 -25.94 8.52 -7.87
CA TYR A 216 -26.00 8.26 -6.43
C TYR A 216 -27.44 8.27 -5.89
N LYS A 217 -28.26 9.22 -6.29
CA LYS A 217 -29.69 9.32 -5.89
C LYS A 217 -30.51 8.06 -6.20
N TYR A 218 -30.16 7.36 -7.29
CA TYR A 218 -30.85 6.13 -7.69
C TYR A 218 -30.25 4.89 -7.03
N LEU A 219 -28.96 4.89 -6.81
CA LEU A 219 -28.23 3.78 -6.18
C LEU A 219 -28.45 3.76 -4.66
N TYR A 220 -28.49 4.93 -4.01
CA TYR A 220 -28.64 5.05 -2.56
C TYR A 220 -30.10 4.87 -2.13
N ARG A 221 -30.59 3.64 -2.29
CA ARG A 221 -31.93 3.20 -1.87
C ARG A 221 -31.83 1.78 -1.30
N PRO A 222 -32.61 1.44 -0.24
CA PRO A 222 -32.60 0.10 0.35
C PRO A 222 -32.87 -1.02 -0.67
N GLU A 223 -33.75 -0.78 -1.65
CA GLU A 223 -34.09 -1.77 -2.69
C GLU A 223 -32.90 -2.01 -3.65
N ASN A 224 -31.95 -1.07 -3.75
CA ASN A 224 -30.83 -1.09 -4.70
C ASN A 224 -29.48 -1.35 -4.02
N VAL A 225 -29.44 -1.86 -2.78
CA VAL A 225 -28.19 -2.09 -2.03
C VAL A 225 -27.20 -2.94 -2.81
N ALA A 226 -27.65 -3.97 -3.50
CA ALA A 226 -26.80 -4.81 -4.34
C ALA A 226 -26.18 -4.03 -5.51
N GLY A 227 -26.96 -3.20 -6.20
CA GLY A 227 -26.46 -2.33 -7.26
C GLY A 227 -25.44 -1.30 -6.75
N PHE A 228 -25.72 -0.70 -5.58
CA PHE A 228 -24.79 0.21 -4.91
C PHE A 228 -23.46 -0.47 -4.61
N VAL A 229 -23.48 -1.66 -3.99
CA VAL A 229 -22.28 -2.43 -3.61
C VAL A 229 -21.48 -2.86 -4.85
N ILE A 230 -22.14 -3.25 -5.94
CA ILE A 230 -21.46 -3.63 -7.19
C ILE A 230 -20.72 -2.43 -7.79
N VAL A 231 -21.39 -1.29 -7.97
CA VAL A 231 -20.76 -0.10 -8.58
C VAL A 231 -19.64 0.44 -7.69
N TYR A 232 -19.86 0.48 -6.37
CA TYR A 232 -18.83 0.87 -5.42
C TYR A 232 -17.67 -0.12 -5.38
N GLY A 233 -17.96 -1.42 -5.44
CA GLY A 233 -16.95 -2.47 -5.53
C GLY A 233 -16.08 -2.35 -6.79
N ILE A 234 -16.67 -2.04 -7.96
CA ILE A 234 -15.91 -1.76 -9.18
C ILE A 234 -15.00 -0.54 -9.01
N PHE A 235 -15.50 0.53 -8.38
CA PHE A 235 -14.70 1.72 -8.07
C PHE A 235 -13.48 1.38 -7.20
N ILE A 236 -13.67 0.54 -6.17
CA ILE A 236 -12.60 0.07 -5.28
C ILE A 236 -11.63 -0.83 -6.07
N ALA A 237 -12.14 -1.82 -6.81
CA ALA A 237 -11.32 -2.75 -7.59
C ALA A 237 -10.40 -2.04 -8.59
N LEU A 238 -10.88 -0.97 -9.24
CA LEU A 238 -10.07 -0.14 -10.13
C LEU A 238 -8.98 0.64 -9.38
N GLY A 239 -9.23 1.01 -8.12
CA GLY A 239 -8.24 1.62 -7.24
C GLY A 239 -7.09 0.67 -6.92
N GLU A 240 -7.37 -0.60 -6.66
CA GLU A 240 -6.32 -1.59 -6.40
C GLU A 240 -5.61 -2.02 -7.69
N LEU A 241 -6.35 -2.27 -8.77
CA LEU A 241 -5.80 -2.63 -10.09
C LEU A 241 -4.73 -1.64 -10.57
N GLY A 242 -4.78 -0.40 -10.15
CA GLY A 242 -3.87 0.68 -10.52
C GLY A 242 -2.97 1.16 -9.38
N PRO A 243 -3.40 2.22 -8.68
CA PRO A 243 -2.57 2.86 -7.67
C PRO A 243 -2.28 1.97 -6.46
N GLY A 244 -3.20 1.15 -5.96
CA GLY A 244 -2.95 0.21 -4.87
C GLY A 244 -1.75 -0.66 -5.15
N ASP A 245 -1.81 -1.41 -6.23
CA ASP A 245 -0.74 -2.32 -6.68
C ASP A 245 0.58 -1.62 -6.99
N ASN A 246 0.51 -0.47 -7.67
CA ASN A 246 1.69 0.06 -8.36
C ASN A 246 2.39 1.19 -7.62
N ILE A 247 1.75 1.90 -6.68
CA ILE A 247 2.40 3.04 -6.02
C ILE A 247 3.61 2.60 -5.19
N GLY A 248 3.49 1.50 -4.44
CA GLY A 248 4.59 0.90 -3.68
C GLY A 248 5.68 0.34 -4.59
N LEU A 249 5.29 -0.34 -5.67
CA LEU A 249 6.21 -0.86 -6.67
C LEU A 249 7.01 0.27 -7.34
N ILE A 250 6.35 1.36 -7.76
CA ILE A 250 6.97 2.54 -8.35
C ILE A 250 7.93 3.19 -7.35
N ALA A 251 7.50 3.40 -6.10
CA ALA A 251 8.33 3.98 -5.06
C ALA A 251 9.59 3.15 -4.79
N SER A 252 9.50 1.82 -4.83
CA SER A 252 10.62 0.92 -4.61
C SER A 252 11.60 0.85 -5.79
N LYS A 253 11.12 1.07 -7.03
CA LYS A 253 11.93 0.94 -8.26
C LYS A 253 12.48 2.26 -8.80
N THR A 254 12.03 3.41 -8.29
CA THR A 254 12.46 4.73 -8.78
C THR A 254 13.67 5.32 -8.07
N CYS A 255 14.31 4.53 -7.19
CA CYS A 255 15.52 4.96 -6.49
C CYS A 255 16.49 3.81 -6.25
N ALA A 256 17.78 4.14 -6.07
CA ALA A 256 18.83 3.16 -5.80
C ALA A 256 18.65 2.46 -4.46
N THR A 257 19.11 1.20 -4.39
CA THR A 257 19.12 0.33 -3.22
C THR A 257 19.72 1.00 -1.98
N ALA A 258 20.78 1.75 -2.17
CA ALA A 258 21.51 2.48 -1.12
C ALA A 258 20.61 3.41 -0.28
N VAL A 259 19.58 4.01 -0.89
CA VAL A 259 18.68 5.00 -0.25
C VAL A 259 17.21 4.59 -0.30
N ARG A 260 16.88 3.45 -0.91
CA ARG A 260 15.51 2.98 -1.19
C ARG A 260 14.60 2.98 0.03
N GLY A 261 15.04 2.43 1.16
CA GLY A 261 14.24 2.41 2.38
C GLY A 261 13.84 3.79 2.88
N LYS A 262 14.74 4.78 2.75
CA LYS A 262 14.48 6.17 3.16
C LYS A 262 13.57 6.88 2.18
N TYR A 263 13.81 6.70 0.88
CA TYR A 263 12.99 7.25 -0.19
C TYR A 263 11.55 6.74 -0.11
N TYR A 264 11.38 5.42 -0.03
CA TYR A 264 10.08 4.78 0.14
C TYR A 264 9.36 5.25 1.41
N GLY A 265 10.09 5.30 2.54
CA GLY A 265 9.53 5.74 3.82
C GLY A 265 9.00 7.18 3.77
N ILE A 266 9.71 8.09 3.09
CA ILE A 266 9.25 9.48 2.90
C ILE A 266 8.00 9.49 2.03
N ALA A 267 8.00 8.83 0.87
CA ALA A 267 6.85 8.78 -0.02
C ALA A 267 5.61 8.19 0.67
N ALA A 268 5.76 7.08 1.39
CA ALA A 268 4.68 6.46 2.17
C ALA A 268 4.16 7.36 3.31
N ALA A 269 5.04 8.16 3.95
CA ALA A 269 4.63 9.12 4.97
C ALA A 269 3.71 10.19 4.38
N PHE A 270 4.00 10.70 3.19
CA PHE A 270 3.09 11.61 2.47
C PHE A 270 1.74 10.94 2.16
N GLY A 271 1.73 9.66 1.78
CA GLY A 271 0.48 8.88 1.66
C GLY A 271 -0.33 8.92 2.95
N LYS A 272 0.30 8.65 4.12
CA LYS A 272 -0.42 8.66 5.41
C LYS A 272 -0.92 10.07 5.81
N VAL A 273 -0.21 11.12 5.42
CA VAL A 273 -0.71 12.50 5.52
C VAL A 273 -1.96 12.68 4.65
N GLY A 274 -1.95 12.17 3.41
CA GLY A 274 -3.12 12.15 2.53
C GLY A 274 -4.31 11.43 3.15
N ALA A 275 -4.10 10.20 3.67
CA ALA A 275 -5.11 9.42 4.37
C ALA A 275 -5.74 10.18 5.56
N PHE A 276 -4.92 10.83 6.37
CA PHE A 276 -5.40 11.62 7.51
C PHE A 276 -6.25 12.81 7.07
N ILE A 277 -5.75 13.60 6.12
CA ILE A 277 -6.45 14.78 5.60
C ILE A 277 -7.76 14.35 4.92
N GLY A 278 -7.72 13.32 4.07
CA GLY A 278 -8.87 12.80 3.33
C GLY A 278 -9.98 12.30 4.26
N SER A 279 -9.62 11.46 5.23
CA SER A 279 -10.59 10.95 6.21
C SER A 279 -11.26 12.07 6.99
N LYS A 280 -10.51 13.08 7.43
CA LYS A 280 -11.08 14.24 8.13
C LYS A 280 -11.95 15.11 7.23
N THR A 281 -11.47 15.42 6.03
CA THR A 281 -12.20 16.29 5.09
C THR A 281 -13.53 15.67 4.65
N LEU A 282 -13.53 14.38 4.30
CA LEU A 282 -14.76 13.71 3.85
C LEU A 282 -15.75 13.50 4.98
N ILE A 283 -15.30 13.28 6.24
CA ILE A 283 -16.18 13.26 7.43
C ILE A 283 -16.87 14.61 7.63
N ILE A 284 -16.09 15.69 7.61
CA ILE A 284 -16.63 17.05 7.80
C ILE A 284 -17.64 17.35 6.69
N LEU A 285 -17.30 17.04 5.45
CA LEU A 285 -18.18 17.23 4.29
C LEU A 285 -19.48 16.42 4.42
N TYR A 286 -19.37 15.15 4.77
CA TYR A 286 -20.52 14.29 4.99
C TYR A 286 -21.44 14.85 6.09
N ASN A 287 -20.89 15.17 7.26
CA ASN A 287 -21.68 15.67 8.38
C ASN A 287 -22.34 17.02 8.08
N HIS A 288 -21.69 17.90 7.29
CA HIS A 288 -22.26 19.18 6.90
C HIS A 288 -23.56 19.05 6.09
N TYR A 289 -23.65 18.02 5.27
CA TYR A 289 -24.83 17.78 4.42
C TYR A 289 -25.79 16.72 4.97
N ALA A 290 -25.36 15.86 5.88
CA ALA A 290 -26.11 14.68 6.31
C ALA A 290 -27.53 14.99 6.84
N GLU A 291 -27.69 16.09 7.58
CA GLU A 291 -28.98 16.49 8.15
C GLU A 291 -29.93 17.14 7.12
N ASN A 292 -29.37 17.90 6.17
CA ASN A 292 -30.18 18.70 5.25
C ASN A 292 -30.38 17.99 3.89
N ASP A 293 -29.39 17.26 3.42
CA ASP A 293 -29.42 16.58 2.11
C ASP A 293 -28.52 15.32 2.16
N PRO A 294 -29.03 14.18 2.65
CA PRO A 294 -28.27 12.93 2.74
C PRO A 294 -27.72 12.44 1.39
N ILE A 295 -28.37 12.80 0.29
CA ILE A 295 -27.88 12.44 -1.06
C ILE A 295 -26.60 13.19 -1.37
N LYS A 296 -26.56 14.51 -1.16
CA LYS A 296 -25.34 15.30 -1.35
C LYS A 296 -24.22 14.89 -0.39
N ALA A 297 -24.57 14.52 0.84
CA ALA A 297 -23.60 14.03 1.81
C ALA A 297 -22.75 12.86 1.28
N GLY A 298 -23.40 11.90 0.63
CA GLY A 298 -22.69 10.77 0.02
C GLY A 298 -22.12 11.07 -1.37
N GLN A 299 -22.78 11.92 -2.18
CA GLN A 299 -22.43 12.23 -3.56
C GLN A 299 -21.13 13.04 -3.69
N TYR A 300 -20.96 14.09 -2.87
CA TYR A 300 -19.81 14.99 -2.97
C TYR A 300 -18.45 14.34 -2.72
N PRO A 301 -18.28 13.40 -1.75
CA PRO A 301 -17.07 12.64 -1.62
C PRO A 301 -16.63 11.95 -2.91
N PHE A 302 -17.56 11.34 -3.66
CA PHE A 302 -17.25 10.69 -4.93
C PHE A 302 -16.83 11.69 -6.02
N PHE A 303 -17.44 12.87 -6.08
CA PHE A 303 -17.00 13.92 -7.03
C PHE A 303 -15.57 14.37 -6.74
N ILE A 304 -15.23 14.62 -5.47
CA ILE A 304 -13.90 15.04 -5.07
C ILE A 304 -12.87 13.94 -5.39
N ALA A 305 -13.14 12.72 -4.98
CA ALA A 305 -12.25 11.59 -5.24
C ALA A 305 -12.05 11.36 -6.74
N SER A 306 -13.11 11.42 -7.54
CA SER A 306 -13.04 11.25 -9.00
C SER A 306 -12.19 12.35 -9.66
N ALA A 307 -12.32 13.59 -9.23
CA ALA A 307 -11.49 14.69 -9.73
C ALA A 307 -10.01 14.47 -9.37
N LEU A 308 -9.72 14.00 -8.15
CA LEU A 308 -8.36 13.66 -7.71
C LEU A 308 -7.80 12.44 -8.46
N CYS A 309 -8.62 11.45 -8.80
CA CYS A 309 -8.23 10.33 -9.66
C CYS A 309 -7.81 10.81 -11.06
N ILE A 310 -8.58 11.69 -11.68
CA ILE A 310 -8.20 12.28 -12.99
C ILE A 310 -6.89 13.06 -12.88
N PHE A 311 -6.72 13.89 -11.84
CA PHE A 311 -5.46 14.59 -11.57
C PHE A 311 -4.30 13.61 -11.42
N SER A 312 -4.46 12.56 -10.62
CA SER A 312 -3.45 11.51 -10.41
C SER A 312 -3.11 10.79 -11.72
N ALA A 313 -4.10 10.52 -12.59
CA ALA A 313 -3.88 9.92 -13.89
C ALA A 313 -3.00 10.81 -14.79
N VAL A 314 -3.30 12.11 -14.85
CA VAL A 314 -2.51 13.05 -15.64
C VAL A 314 -1.08 13.13 -15.12
N VAL A 315 -0.89 13.28 -13.80
CA VAL A 315 0.44 13.37 -13.19
C VAL A 315 1.24 12.09 -13.43
N SER A 316 0.63 10.91 -13.25
CA SER A 316 1.33 9.64 -13.41
C SER A 316 1.72 9.37 -14.88
N LEU A 317 0.84 9.60 -15.83
CA LEU A 317 1.10 9.34 -17.25
C LEU A 317 2.09 10.35 -17.87
N THR A 318 2.17 11.56 -17.33
CA THR A 318 3.04 12.61 -17.88
C THR A 318 4.39 12.71 -17.18
N LEU A 319 4.44 12.60 -15.85
CA LEU A 319 5.63 12.94 -15.07
C LEU A 319 6.39 11.72 -14.50
N LEU A 320 5.74 10.55 -14.33
CA LEU A 320 6.46 9.35 -13.90
C LEU A 320 7.38 8.83 -15.00
N PRO A 321 8.59 8.35 -14.65
CA PRO A 321 9.46 7.68 -15.60
C PRO A 321 8.86 6.33 -16.02
N HIS A 322 9.31 5.80 -17.14
CA HIS A 322 9.03 4.42 -17.51
C HIS A 322 9.79 3.47 -16.59
N ILE A 323 9.11 2.43 -16.09
CA ILE A 323 9.66 1.49 -15.13
C ILE A 323 9.65 0.10 -15.75
N GLY A 324 10.84 -0.39 -16.06
CA GLY A 324 11.08 -1.73 -16.60
C GLY A 324 11.27 -2.79 -15.51
N GLN A 325 11.55 -4.01 -15.93
CA GLN A 325 11.83 -5.14 -15.04
C GLN A 325 13.18 -4.96 -14.32
N ASP A 326 14.19 -4.43 -15.00
CA ASP A 326 15.58 -4.30 -14.52
C ASP A 326 15.91 -2.89 -13.97
N THR A 327 14.88 -2.06 -13.73
CA THR A 327 15.05 -0.65 -13.30
C THR A 327 15.83 -0.51 -11.99
N ILE A 328 15.80 -1.49 -11.10
CA ILE A 328 16.57 -1.47 -9.84
C ILE A 328 18.09 -1.45 -10.13
N GLU A 329 18.54 -2.37 -10.98
CA GLU A 329 19.96 -2.50 -11.34
C GLU A 329 20.45 -1.27 -12.14
N GLU A 330 19.61 -0.77 -13.06
CA GLU A 330 19.88 0.45 -13.80
C GLU A 330 19.99 1.69 -12.90
N GLU A 331 19.12 1.83 -11.91
CA GLU A 331 19.15 2.95 -10.98
C GLU A 331 20.34 2.86 -10.02
N ASP A 332 20.73 1.67 -9.57
CA ASP A 332 21.92 1.46 -8.76
C ASP A 332 23.17 1.88 -9.54
N ALA A 333 23.29 1.48 -10.82
CA ALA A 333 24.39 1.88 -11.69
C ALA A 333 24.43 3.40 -11.94
N ARG A 334 23.29 4.02 -12.25
CA ARG A 334 23.17 5.48 -12.47
C ARG A 334 23.54 6.27 -11.22
N PHE A 335 23.06 5.83 -10.06
CA PHE A 335 23.36 6.51 -8.82
C PHE A 335 24.82 6.38 -8.40
N ARG A 336 25.44 5.22 -8.65
CA ARG A 336 26.88 5.00 -8.42
C ARG A 336 27.72 5.95 -9.28
N ILE A 337 27.48 6.04 -10.59
CA ILE A 337 28.15 6.97 -11.50
C ILE A 337 27.98 8.42 -11.03
N TYR A 338 26.78 8.79 -10.59
CA TYR A 338 26.51 10.14 -10.08
C TYR A 338 27.33 10.44 -8.81
N LEU A 339 27.42 9.50 -7.88
CA LEU A 339 28.19 9.66 -6.65
C LEU A 339 29.71 9.81 -6.96
N GLU A 340 30.25 8.96 -7.83
CA GLU A 340 31.65 9.03 -8.27
C GLU A 340 31.98 10.39 -8.91
N SER A 341 31.11 10.86 -9.81
CA SER A 341 31.29 12.16 -10.48
C SER A 341 31.27 13.36 -9.52
N HIS A 342 30.74 13.18 -8.30
CA HIS A 342 30.71 14.21 -7.24
C HIS A 342 31.73 13.92 -6.12
N GLY A 343 32.72 13.04 -6.35
CA GLY A 343 33.80 12.77 -5.44
C GLY A 343 33.45 11.91 -4.22
N TYR A 344 32.32 11.17 -4.25
CA TYR A 344 32.02 10.21 -3.22
C TYR A 344 32.69 8.87 -3.48
N ASP A 345 33.33 8.29 -2.46
CA ASP A 345 33.98 6.99 -2.56
C ASP A 345 32.97 5.84 -2.55
N VAL A 346 32.66 5.30 -3.73
CA VAL A 346 31.71 4.20 -3.91
C VAL A 346 32.29 2.84 -3.51
N SER A 347 33.58 2.71 -3.26
CA SER A 347 34.17 1.46 -2.77
C SER A 347 33.71 1.10 -1.36
N THR A 348 33.15 2.09 -0.64
CA THR A 348 32.59 1.93 0.70
C THR A 348 31.15 1.41 0.71
N LEU A 349 30.53 1.21 -0.46
CA LEU A 349 29.18 0.67 -0.58
C LEU A 349 29.17 -0.85 -0.34
N GLY A 350 28.08 -1.31 0.28
CA GLY A 350 27.85 -2.73 0.56
C GLY A 350 28.07 -3.10 2.04
N LEU A 351 27.48 -4.22 2.44
CA LEU A 351 27.60 -4.72 3.81
C LEU A 351 28.99 -5.26 4.14
N TYR A 352 29.72 -5.69 3.13
CA TYR A 352 31.05 -6.31 3.24
C TYR A 352 32.18 -5.41 2.73
N ALA A 353 31.89 -4.13 2.50
CA ALA A 353 32.91 -3.17 2.10
C ALA A 353 34.05 -3.12 3.13
N GLY A 354 35.27 -3.35 2.68
CA GLY A 354 36.48 -3.39 3.54
C GLY A 354 36.70 -4.72 4.29
N GLU A 355 35.90 -5.74 4.10
CA GLU A 355 36.10 -7.08 4.65
C GLU A 355 36.84 -7.97 3.62
N SER A 356 37.83 -8.77 4.06
CA SER A 356 38.51 -9.73 3.18
C SER A 356 37.57 -10.92 2.88
N THR A 357 37.80 -11.61 1.75
CA THR A 357 37.00 -12.79 1.34
C THR A 357 37.00 -13.86 2.43
N GLU A 358 38.10 -14.02 3.18
CA GLU A 358 38.22 -14.97 4.28
C GLU A 358 37.30 -14.59 5.46
N GLN A 359 37.22 -13.30 5.80
CA GLN A 359 36.31 -12.83 6.86
C GLN A 359 34.83 -13.01 6.50
N ILE A 360 34.50 -12.87 5.21
CA ILE A 360 33.13 -13.09 4.71
C ILE A 360 32.78 -14.57 4.82
N VAL A 361 33.67 -15.47 4.42
CA VAL A 361 33.46 -16.94 4.48
C VAL A 361 33.31 -17.41 5.93
N HIS A 362 34.16 -16.91 6.86
CA HIS A 362 34.04 -17.24 8.29
C HIS A 362 32.69 -16.80 8.89
N LYS A 363 32.24 -15.60 8.56
CA LYS A 363 30.92 -15.11 9.03
C LYS A 363 29.74 -15.92 8.49
N HIS A 364 29.84 -16.47 7.29
CA HIS A 364 28.80 -17.37 6.74
C HIS A 364 28.81 -18.71 7.45
N ALA A 365 29.99 -19.30 7.68
CA ALA A 365 30.12 -20.57 8.39
C ALA A 365 29.61 -20.49 9.84
N ASP A 366 29.90 -19.40 10.55
CA ASP A 366 29.38 -19.17 11.91
C ASP A 366 27.84 -18.98 11.96
N LYS A 367 27.22 -18.49 10.89
CA LYS A 367 25.78 -18.33 10.78
C LYS A 367 25.06 -19.65 10.46
N GLU A 368 25.69 -20.56 9.74
CA GLU A 368 25.16 -21.89 9.44
C GLU A 368 25.29 -22.85 10.63
N ALA A 369 26.23 -22.57 11.53
CA ALA A 369 26.47 -23.38 12.73
C ALA A 369 25.64 -22.96 13.96
N ALA A 370 24.93 -21.82 13.93
CA ALA A 370 24.08 -21.26 14.99
C ALA A 370 22.58 -21.40 14.67
#